data_365fc33e7b86b8b3d6419d081058550e
#
_entry.id   365fc33e7b86b8b3d6419d081058550e
#
_cell.length_a   1.000
_cell.length_b   1.000
_cell.length_c   1.000
_cell.angle_alpha   90.00
_cell.angle_beta   90.00
_cell.angle_gamma   90.00
#
_symmetry.space_group_name_H-M   'P 1'
#
loop_
_entity.id
_entity.type
_entity.pdbx_description
1 polymer ?
#
loop_
_entity_poly.entity_id
_entity_poly.type
_entity_poly.pdbx_seq_one_letter_code
_entity_poly.pdbx_strand_id
1 'polypeptide(L)'
;MKIGRKMMKKTMIWIMGALLLMGCATTGNTPKDTSADAKTGFLGEYYAKLEPGPKDGVKLRWLKPGVDWAKYDKVMLDSVVFFFDDDSEYKGIEPNELKKLADDFNQQLVDTLKGPYPIVAEPGPGVLRIRFAITDLQQSNPVLSGVTSIIPVGLAVSVVKKGATDSWAGSGATGAEMMALDSLTNDVIAVAQDEKTAGFTERFSKWGSAEEAFKYWAERVKLYLDQVHGVKN
;
A
#
# COMPACT_ATOMS: atom_id res chain seq x y z
N MET A 1 53.05 -17.84 -87.55
CA MET A 1 54.31 -18.20 -86.79
C MET A 1 53.96 -18.28 -85.33
N LYS A 2 54.06 -19.47 -84.78
CA LYS A 2 54.32 -19.88 -83.42
C LYS A 2 53.34 -19.38 -82.30
N ILE A 3 52.55 -20.27 -81.79
CA ILE A 3 52.84 -21.10 -80.63
C ILE A 3 52.58 -20.28 -79.36
N GLY A 4 51.76 -20.62 -78.48
CA GLY A 4 51.47 -21.86 -77.85
C GLY A 4 50.64 -21.69 -76.53
N ARG A 5 49.96 -22.70 -76.38
CA ARG A 5 49.88 -23.48 -75.14
C ARG A 5 49.26 -22.86 -73.89
N LYS A 6 48.08 -23.36 -73.65
CA LYS A 6 47.85 -24.36 -72.63
C LYS A 6 48.16 -23.90 -71.21
N MET A 7 47.11 -23.77 -70.45
CA MET A 7 46.85 -24.61 -69.25
C MET A 7 45.56 -24.11 -68.70
N MET A 8 44.46 -24.75 -68.83
CA MET A 8 43.98 -25.97 -68.21
C MET A 8 44.29 -26.06 -66.73
N LYS A 9 43.20 -26.13 -66.05
CA LYS A 9 43.00 -26.62 -64.71
C LYS A 9 43.19 -25.59 -63.60
N LYS A 10 42.10 -25.08 -63.04
CA LYS A 10 41.47 -25.81 -61.90
C LYS A 10 40.09 -25.28 -61.74
N THR A 11 39.14 -26.01 -62.25
CA THR A 11 37.83 -26.11 -61.69
C THR A 11 38.03 -26.57 -60.27
N MET A 12 38.00 -25.66 -59.36
CA MET A 12 37.82 -26.01 -57.94
C MET A 12 36.43 -25.55 -57.60
N ILE A 13 35.60 -26.56 -57.60
CA ILE A 13 34.25 -26.61 -57.10
C ILE A 13 34.25 -26.08 -55.66
N TRP A 14 33.82 -24.86 -55.50
CA TRP A 14 33.32 -24.41 -54.20
C TRP A 14 31.80 -24.52 -54.19
N ILE A 15 31.35 -25.76 -54.23
CA ILE A 15 30.06 -26.13 -53.66
C ILE A 15 30.33 -26.33 -52.20
N MET A 16 30.15 -25.33 -51.45
CA MET A 16 30.04 -25.50 -50.02
C MET A 16 29.11 -24.45 -49.42
N GLY A 17 27.92 -24.93 -49.22
CA GLY A 17 27.20 -24.59 -48.03
C GLY A 17 26.56 -23.19 -48.03
N ALA A 18 25.61 -22.95 -48.89
CA ALA A 18 24.48 -22.11 -48.49
C ALA A 18 23.72 -22.92 -47.40
N LEU A 19 24.25 -22.94 -46.17
CA LEU A 19 23.47 -23.31 -45.00
C LEU A 19 22.40 -22.24 -44.85
N LEU A 20 21.23 -22.59 -45.29
CA LEU A 20 19.98 -21.93 -44.92
C LEU A 20 19.87 -21.98 -43.39
N LEU A 21 20.35 -20.97 -42.71
CA LEU A 21 19.89 -20.68 -41.37
C LEU A 21 18.43 -20.24 -41.50
N MET A 22 17.54 -21.21 -41.59
CA MET A 22 16.16 -21.04 -41.19
C MET A 22 16.20 -20.76 -39.69
N GLY A 23 16.43 -19.50 -39.35
CA GLY A 23 16.09 -18.98 -38.03
C GLY A 23 14.58 -19.12 -37.88
N CYS A 24 14.14 -20.14 -37.18
CA CYS A 24 12.83 -20.10 -36.56
C CYS A 24 12.78 -18.84 -35.71
N ALA A 25 12.16 -17.79 -36.21
CA ALA A 25 11.58 -16.76 -35.40
C ALA A 25 10.43 -17.44 -34.63
N THR A 26 10.79 -18.16 -33.58
CA THR A 26 9.87 -18.41 -32.50
C THR A 26 9.52 -17.02 -31.97
N THR A 27 8.40 -16.49 -32.42
CA THR A 27 7.63 -15.53 -31.66
C THR A 27 7.35 -16.25 -30.33
N GLY A 28 8.33 -16.19 -29.45
CA GLY A 28 8.15 -16.52 -28.04
C GLY A 28 7.14 -15.51 -27.52
N ASN A 29 5.88 -15.88 -27.54
CA ASN A 29 5.00 -15.49 -26.47
C ASN A 29 5.61 -16.11 -25.22
N THR A 30 6.59 -15.42 -24.66
CA THR A 30 6.94 -15.61 -23.26
C THR A 30 5.63 -15.33 -22.52
N PRO A 31 5.08 -16.29 -21.81
CA PRO A 31 4.02 -15.97 -20.88
C PRO A 31 4.60 -14.85 -20.05
N LYS A 32 3.97 -13.69 -20.06
CA LYS A 32 4.30 -12.62 -19.14
C LYS A 32 4.15 -13.27 -17.79
N ASP A 33 5.28 -13.55 -17.14
CA ASP A 33 5.30 -14.06 -15.77
C ASP A 33 4.53 -13.06 -14.93
N THR A 34 3.26 -13.33 -14.76
CA THR A 34 2.36 -12.59 -13.86
C THR A 34 2.76 -12.78 -12.41
N SER A 35 3.82 -13.53 -12.14
CA SER A 35 4.40 -13.71 -10.82
C SER A 35 5.47 -12.67 -10.44
N ALA A 36 5.88 -11.80 -11.37
CA ALA A 36 6.92 -10.80 -11.11
C ALA A 36 6.38 -9.48 -10.53
N ASP A 37 5.06 -9.27 -10.54
CA ASP A 37 4.41 -8.08 -9.99
C ASP A 37 3.66 -8.35 -8.67
N ALA A 38 3.97 -9.43 -7.96
CA ALA A 38 3.51 -9.58 -6.59
C ALA A 38 4.18 -8.47 -5.77
N LYS A 39 3.44 -7.40 -5.44
CA LYS A 39 3.92 -6.35 -4.55
C LYS A 39 4.50 -7.01 -3.31
N THR A 40 5.80 -6.84 -3.10
CA THR A 40 6.52 -7.36 -1.93
C THR A 40 6.34 -6.43 -0.72
N GLY A 41 5.14 -5.86 -0.57
CA GLY A 41 4.79 -4.95 0.51
C GLY A 41 4.35 -5.69 1.79
N PHE A 42 3.85 -4.92 2.75
CA PHE A 42 3.43 -5.43 4.07
C PHE A 42 2.33 -6.50 3.99
N LEU A 43 1.39 -6.38 3.02
CA LEU A 43 0.31 -7.34 2.85
C LEU A 43 0.71 -8.60 2.06
N GLY A 44 1.88 -8.61 1.40
CA GLY A 44 2.37 -9.77 0.66
C GLY A 44 1.38 -10.28 -0.40
N GLU A 45 1.08 -11.58 -0.38
CA GLU A 45 0.14 -12.21 -1.34
C GLU A 45 -1.29 -11.66 -1.28
N TYR A 46 -1.66 -10.97 -0.19
CA TYR A 46 -3.03 -10.45 -0.02
C TYR A 46 -3.33 -9.23 -0.89
N TYR A 47 -2.33 -8.57 -1.49
CA TYR A 47 -2.60 -7.50 -2.47
C TYR A 47 -3.48 -7.98 -3.62
N ALA A 48 -3.29 -9.21 -4.09
CA ALA A 48 -4.09 -9.79 -5.17
C ALA A 48 -5.56 -10.06 -4.78
N LYS A 49 -5.89 -10.02 -3.49
CA LYS A 49 -7.23 -10.28 -2.95
C LYS A 49 -7.97 -9.00 -2.59
N LEU A 50 -7.30 -7.85 -2.63
CA LEU A 50 -7.91 -6.57 -2.27
C LEU A 50 -9.04 -6.20 -3.23
N GLU A 51 -10.16 -5.82 -2.67
CA GLU A 51 -11.36 -5.33 -3.36
C GLU A 51 -11.75 -3.96 -2.83
N PRO A 52 -12.47 -3.13 -3.59
CA PRO A 52 -12.96 -1.85 -3.11
C PRO A 52 -13.72 -2.00 -1.79
N GLY A 53 -13.38 -1.16 -0.83
CA GLY A 53 -14.08 -1.09 0.45
C GLY A 53 -15.47 -0.44 0.33
N PRO A 54 -16.28 -0.43 1.40
CA PRO A 54 -17.55 0.27 1.41
C PRO A 54 -17.35 1.79 1.32
N LYS A 55 -18.38 2.49 0.84
CA LYS A 55 -18.33 3.94 0.57
C LYS A 55 -17.77 4.78 1.73
N ASP A 56 -18.09 4.41 2.96
CA ASP A 56 -17.66 5.12 4.17
C ASP A 56 -16.61 4.34 4.96
N GLY A 57 -15.91 3.41 4.32
CA GLY A 57 -14.86 2.57 4.91
C GLY A 57 -13.48 2.86 4.37
N VAL A 58 -12.59 1.89 4.52
CA VAL A 58 -11.25 1.90 3.93
C VAL A 58 -11.32 1.76 2.42
N LYS A 59 -10.32 2.26 1.72
CA LYS A 59 -10.25 2.29 0.25
C LYS A 59 -10.30 0.89 -0.37
N LEU A 60 -9.49 -0.01 0.12
CA LEU A 60 -9.43 -1.41 -0.32
C LEU A 60 -9.43 -2.34 0.90
N ARG A 61 -10.06 -3.50 0.76
CA ARG A 61 -10.06 -4.53 1.80
C ARG A 61 -10.28 -5.92 1.24
N TRP A 62 -9.89 -6.91 2.01
CA TRP A 62 -10.32 -8.29 1.84
C TRP A 62 -10.70 -8.87 3.21
N LEU A 63 -11.81 -9.60 3.26
CA LEU A 63 -12.27 -10.33 4.43
C LEU A 63 -12.32 -11.81 4.08
N LYS A 64 -11.69 -12.66 4.89
CA LYS A 64 -11.73 -14.12 4.71
C LYS A 64 -13.18 -14.59 4.85
N PRO A 65 -13.74 -15.30 3.84
CA PRO A 65 -15.10 -15.83 3.93
C PRO A 65 -15.26 -16.83 5.07
N GLY A 66 -16.44 -16.85 5.68
CA GLY A 66 -16.81 -17.85 6.70
C GLY A 66 -16.17 -17.63 8.08
N VAL A 67 -15.55 -16.49 8.32
CA VAL A 67 -15.02 -16.14 9.65
C VAL A 67 -16.18 -15.76 10.56
N ASP A 68 -16.28 -16.42 11.72
CA ASP A 68 -17.11 -15.95 12.82
C ASP A 68 -16.38 -14.81 13.54
N TRP A 69 -16.73 -13.59 13.17
CA TRP A 69 -16.12 -12.38 13.74
C TRP A 69 -16.57 -12.10 15.16
N ALA A 70 -17.78 -12.53 15.53
CA ALA A 70 -18.35 -12.30 16.87
C ALA A 70 -17.59 -13.05 17.99
N LYS A 71 -16.76 -14.05 17.63
CA LYS A 71 -15.91 -14.75 18.59
C LYS A 71 -14.76 -13.88 19.12
N TYR A 72 -14.36 -12.81 18.42
CA TYR A 72 -13.21 -11.98 18.79
C TYR A 72 -13.66 -10.84 19.71
N ASP A 73 -13.58 -11.04 20.99
CA ASP A 73 -13.98 -10.10 22.04
C ASP A 73 -12.81 -9.36 22.72
N LYS A 74 -11.58 -9.67 22.33
CA LYS A 74 -10.34 -9.07 22.81
C LYS A 74 -9.44 -8.71 21.64
N VAL A 75 -8.57 -7.74 21.84
CA VAL A 75 -7.63 -7.29 20.80
C VAL A 75 -6.19 -7.37 21.32
N MET A 76 -5.31 -7.90 20.51
CA MET A 76 -3.86 -7.84 20.66
C MET A 76 -3.31 -6.91 19.58
N LEU A 77 -2.61 -5.87 19.97
CA LEU A 77 -2.02 -4.90 19.06
C LEU A 77 -0.52 -5.14 18.93
N ASP A 78 -0.06 -5.37 17.71
CA ASP A 78 1.37 -5.31 17.42
C ASP A 78 1.82 -3.85 17.36
N SER A 79 3.11 -3.59 17.61
CA SER A 79 3.67 -2.26 17.37
C SER A 79 3.52 -1.86 15.92
N VAL A 80 3.08 -0.63 15.67
CA VAL A 80 3.01 -0.05 14.33
C VAL A 80 4.40 -0.01 13.71
N VAL A 81 4.51 -0.43 12.46
CA VAL A 81 5.76 -0.40 11.71
C VAL A 81 5.65 0.60 10.56
N PHE A 82 6.80 1.10 10.09
CA PHE A 82 6.89 1.88 8.87
C PHE A 82 7.36 0.96 7.75
N PHE A 83 6.60 0.92 6.69
CA PHE A 83 6.88 0.11 5.50
C PHE A 83 6.61 0.97 4.28
N PHE A 84 7.55 1.88 3.99
CA PHE A 84 7.42 2.80 2.87
C PHE A 84 7.58 2.08 1.55
N ASP A 85 6.67 2.32 0.62
CA ASP A 85 6.78 1.86 -0.75
C ASP A 85 7.95 2.58 -1.45
N ASP A 86 8.52 1.96 -2.50
CA ASP A 86 9.67 2.51 -3.24
C ASP A 86 9.35 3.87 -3.88
N ASP A 87 8.10 4.12 -4.22
CA ASP A 87 7.57 5.36 -4.79
C ASP A 87 7.03 6.36 -3.75
N SER A 88 7.15 6.05 -2.46
CA SER A 88 6.75 6.96 -1.38
C SER A 88 7.49 8.30 -1.48
N GLU A 89 6.76 9.40 -1.33
CA GLU A 89 7.35 10.75 -1.26
C GLU A 89 8.10 11.00 0.05
N TYR A 90 8.12 10.01 0.94
CA TYR A 90 8.89 10.06 2.16
C TYR A 90 10.38 10.23 1.88
N LYS A 91 10.99 11.26 2.45
CA LYS A 91 12.45 11.46 2.41
C LYS A 91 12.91 12.16 3.68
N GLY A 92 13.56 11.40 4.56
CA GLY A 92 14.36 11.96 5.63
C GLY A 92 13.59 12.43 6.88
N ILE A 93 12.57 11.70 7.34
CA ILE A 93 12.01 11.94 8.68
C ILE A 93 13.00 11.40 9.72
N GLU A 94 13.26 12.21 10.75
CA GLU A 94 14.14 11.80 11.83
C GLU A 94 13.57 10.58 12.59
N PRO A 95 14.42 9.60 12.96
CA PRO A 95 13.96 8.38 13.64
C PRO A 95 13.13 8.62 14.91
N ASN A 96 13.43 9.69 15.66
CA ASN A 96 12.66 10.05 16.85
C ASN A 96 11.24 10.55 16.50
N GLU A 97 11.07 11.22 15.36
CA GLU A 97 9.75 11.63 14.87
C GLU A 97 8.93 10.41 14.43
N LEU A 98 9.56 9.46 13.71
CA LEU A 98 8.90 8.21 13.35
C LEU A 98 8.46 7.43 14.59
N LYS A 99 9.35 7.31 15.58
CA LYS A 99 8.99 6.66 16.84
C LYS A 99 7.80 7.32 17.51
N LYS A 100 7.81 8.66 17.59
CA LYS A 100 6.68 9.41 18.18
C LYS A 100 5.39 9.13 17.43
N LEU A 101 5.40 9.16 16.11
CA LEU A 101 4.21 8.88 15.29
C LEU A 101 3.69 7.46 15.50
N ALA A 102 4.59 6.46 15.61
CA ALA A 102 4.18 5.10 15.93
C ALA A 102 3.56 4.98 17.32
N ASP A 103 4.16 5.62 18.32
CA ASP A 103 3.65 5.66 19.69
C ASP A 103 2.28 6.36 19.75
N ASP A 104 2.12 7.49 19.05
CA ASP A 104 0.86 8.24 18.98
C ASP A 104 -0.25 7.38 18.33
N PHE A 105 0.05 6.65 17.27
CA PHE A 105 -0.92 5.75 16.64
C PHE A 105 -1.28 4.56 17.54
N ASN A 106 -0.29 3.92 18.18
CA ASN A 106 -0.54 2.86 19.14
C ASN A 106 -1.43 3.36 20.29
N GLN A 107 -1.15 4.54 20.82
CA GLN A 107 -1.94 5.15 21.88
C GLN A 107 -3.38 5.43 21.42
N GLN A 108 -3.55 5.94 20.19
CA GLN A 108 -4.87 6.21 19.62
C GLN A 108 -5.69 4.91 19.47
N LEU A 109 -5.07 3.81 19.02
CA LEU A 109 -5.71 2.50 18.94
C LEU A 109 -6.16 2.01 20.34
N VAL A 110 -5.25 2.06 21.32
CA VAL A 110 -5.56 1.67 22.69
C VAL A 110 -6.70 2.51 23.25
N ASP A 111 -6.64 3.83 23.11
CA ASP A 111 -7.66 4.73 23.68
C ASP A 111 -9.03 4.55 23.04
N THR A 112 -9.08 4.21 21.77
CA THR A 112 -10.32 3.99 21.04
C THR A 112 -10.95 2.63 21.36
N LEU A 113 -10.12 1.59 21.56
CA LEU A 113 -10.58 0.21 21.75
C LEU A 113 -10.74 -0.19 23.22
N LYS A 114 -9.94 0.37 24.14
CA LYS A 114 -10.04 0.06 25.57
C LYS A 114 -11.44 0.39 26.09
N GLY A 115 -12.09 -0.50 26.70
CA GLY A 115 -13.46 -0.36 27.17
C GLY A 115 -14.32 -1.45 26.56
N PRO A 116 -14.78 -1.31 25.33
CA PRO A 116 -15.54 -2.37 24.70
C PRO A 116 -14.69 -3.61 24.35
N TYR A 117 -13.39 -3.42 24.00
CA TYR A 117 -12.50 -4.50 23.58
C TYR A 117 -11.23 -4.51 24.42
N PRO A 118 -11.13 -5.37 25.46
CA PRO A 118 -9.92 -5.48 26.27
C PRO A 118 -8.67 -5.69 25.42
N ILE A 119 -7.64 -4.86 25.67
CA ILE A 119 -6.33 -5.00 25.03
C ILE A 119 -5.53 -6.02 25.86
N VAL A 120 -5.04 -7.06 25.18
CA VAL A 120 -4.25 -8.12 25.80
C VAL A 120 -2.87 -8.23 25.14
N ALA A 121 -1.88 -8.67 25.92
CA ALA A 121 -0.50 -8.82 25.43
C ALA A 121 -0.22 -10.22 24.85
N GLU A 122 -1.05 -11.21 25.19
CA GLU A 122 -0.81 -12.60 24.83
C GLU A 122 -1.88 -13.13 23.89
N PRO A 123 -1.52 -14.02 22.96
CA PRO A 123 -2.47 -14.70 22.12
C PRO A 123 -3.38 -15.61 22.94
N GLY A 124 -4.63 -15.80 22.50
CA GLY A 124 -5.58 -16.64 23.21
C GLY A 124 -6.90 -16.79 22.46
N PRO A 125 -7.80 -17.62 23.02
CA PRO A 125 -9.15 -17.75 22.44
C PRO A 125 -9.89 -16.41 22.44
N GLY A 126 -10.52 -16.09 21.30
CA GLY A 126 -11.27 -14.84 21.12
C GLY A 126 -10.39 -13.59 20.98
N VAL A 127 -9.08 -13.73 20.83
CA VAL A 127 -8.16 -12.61 20.64
C VAL A 127 -7.92 -12.36 19.15
N LEU A 128 -8.32 -11.16 18.70
CA LEU A 128 -7.99 -10.63 17.37
C LEU A 128 -6.64 -9.94 17.44
N ARG A 129 -5.66 -10.43 16.68
CA ARG A 129 -4.37 -9.77 16.55
C ARG A 129 -4.40 -8.79 15.40
N ILE A 130 -4.05 -7.53 15.65
CA ILE A 130 -4.06 -6.46 14.66
C ILE A 130 -2.65 -5.93 14.46
N ARG A 131 -2.25 -5.81 13.21
CA ARG A 131 -0.96 -5.27 12.77
C ARG A 131 -1.19 -4.12 11.81
N PHE A 132 -0.46 -3.02 12.00
CA PHE A 132 -0.48 -1.87 11.11
C PHE A 132 0.91 -1.58 10.55
N ALA A 133 0.94 -1.19 9.28
CA ALA A 133 2.09 -0.56 8.65
C ALA A 133 1.68 0.81 8.11
N ILE A 134 2.52 1.82 8.34
CA ILE A 134 2.42 3.11 7.66
C ILE A 134 3.25 2.98 6.38
N THR A 135 2.59 3.12 5.22
CA THR A 135 3.19 2.87 3.89
C THR A 135 3.53 4.15 3.16
N ASP A 136 2.89 5.26 3.52
CA ASP A 136 3.23 6.59 3.05
C ASP A 136 3.02 7.62 4.15
N LEU A 137 3.84 8.68 4.14
CA LEU A 137 3.81 9.71 5.16
C LEU A 137 4.28 11.04 4.56
N GLN A 138 3.33 11.87 4.16
CA GLN A 138 3.60 13.17 3.59
C GLN A 138 3.35 14.27 4.63
N GLN A 139 4.35 15.12 4.83
CA GLN A 139 4.21 16.27 5.70
C GLN A 139 3.24 17.28 5.10
N SER A 140 2.38 17.86 5.92
CA SER A 140 1.63 19.04 5.54
C SER A 140 2.57 20.23 5.34
N ASN A 141 2.25 21.07 4.37
CA ASN A 141 2.94 22.34 4.16
C ASN A 141 2.03 23.52 4.56
N PRO A 142 2.09 23.99 5.81
CA PRO A 142 1.19 25.02 6.31
C PRO A 142 1.26 26.32 5.51
N VAL A 143 2.46 26.72 5.08
CA VAL A 143 2.66 27.94 4.29
C VAL A 143 1.97 27.83 2.93
N LEU A 144 2.21 26.73 2.20
CA LEU A 144 1.57 26.49 0.92
C LEU A 144 0.05 26.38 1.07
N SER A 145 -0.42 25.65 2.07
CA SER A 145 -1.85 25.50 2.35
C SER A 145 -2.52 26.83 2.67
N GLY A 146 -1.87 27.68 3.48
CA GLY A 146 -2.37 29.01 3.80
C GLY A 146 -2.42 29.93 2.58
N VAL A 147 -1.32 30.00 1.84
CA VAL A 147 -1.22 30.87 0.65
C VAL A 147 -2.22 30.44 -0.43
N THR A 148 -2.30 29.15 -0.75
CA THR A 148 -3.21 28.64 -1.79
C THR A 148 -4.68 28.80 -1.43
N SER A 149 -4.99 28.96 -0.15
CA SER A 149 -6.37 29.19 0.31
C SER A 149 -6.80 30.65 0.25
N ILE A 150 -5.85 31.59 0.18
CA ILE A 150 -6.12 33.03 0.21
C ILE A 150 -5.98 33.67 -1.19
N ILE A 151 -5.03 33.23 -1.99
CA ILE A 151 -4.76 33.80 -3.32
C ILE A 151 -5.65 33.13 -4.37
N PRO A 152 -6.31 33.88 -5.26
CA PRO A 152 -7.23 33.29 -6.24
C PRO A 152 -6.63 32.18 -7.12
N VAL A 153 -5.36 32.33 -7.54
CA VAL A 153 -4.66 31.32 -8.33
C VAL A 153 -4.38 30.06 -7.50
N GLY A 154 -3.91 30.24 -6.27
CA GLY A 154 -3.69 29.15 -5.34
C GLY A 154 -5.00 28.50 -4.89
N LEU A 155 -6.07 29.30 -4.69
CA LEU A 155 -7.39 28.78 -4.40
C LEU A 155 -7.91 27.89 -5.53
N ALA A 156 -7.75 28.30 -6.79
CA ALA A 156 -8.15 27.49 -7.94
C ALA A 156 -7.41 26.15 -7.98
N VAL A 157 -6.10 26.14 -7.73
CA VAL A 157 -5.31 24.90 -7.65
C VAL A 157 -5.78 24.03 -6.48
N SER A 158 -6.03 24.63 -5.33
CA SER A 158 -6.53 23.90 -4.15
C SER A 158 -7.89 23.26 -4.41
N VAL A 159 -8.81 24.00 -5.04
CA VAL A 159 -10.15 23.48 -5.39
C VAL A 159 -10.05 22.34 -6.39
N VAL A 160 -9.21 22.49 -7.42
CA VAL A 160 -8.99 21.41 -8.41
C VAL A 160 -8.41 20.17 -7.74
N LYS A 161 -7.39 20.36 -6.90
CA LYS A 161 -6.78 19.24 -6.19
C LYS A 161 -7.79 18.58 -5.23
N LYS A 162 -8.56 19.37 -4.47
CA LYS A 162 -9.60 18.83 -3.61
C LYS A 162 -10.65 18.05 -4.40
N GLY A 163 -11.10 18.56 -5.52
CA GLY A 163 -12.06 17.87 -6.39
C GLY A 163 -11.52 16.54 -6.94
N ALA A 164 -10.21 16.47 -7.19
CA ALA A 164 -9.57 15.26 -7.72
C ALA A 164 -9.18 14.24 -6.64
N THR A 165 -8.74 14.73 -5.46
CA THR A 165 -8.14 13.89 -4.41
C THR A 165 -8.81 14.03 -3.04
N ASP A 166 -9.85 14.84 -2.94
CA ASP A 166 -10.52 15.25 -1.69
C ASP A 166 -9.58 15.90 -0.66
N SER A 167 -8.49 16.49 -1.13
CA SER A 167 -7.50 17.18 -0.30
C SER A 167 -7.19 18.58 -0.79
N TRP A 168 -6.59 19.40 0.09
CA TRP A 168 -6.11 20.73 -0.25
C TRP A 168 -4.63 20.66 -0.67
N ALA A 169 -4.19 21.58 -1.53
CA ALA A 169 -2.77 21.68 -1.90
C ALA A 169 -1.90 21.86 -0.64
N GLY A 170 -0.88 21.02 -0.48
CA GLY A 170 0.00 21.00 0.70
C GLY A 170 -0.62 20.41 1.97
N SER A 171 -1.76 19.71 1.88
CA SER A 171 -2.42 19.12 3.06
C SER A 171 -1.63 17.98 3.70
N GLY A 172 -0.74 17.32 2.94
CA GLY A 172 -0.13 16.08 3.39
C GLY A 172 -1.07 14.87 3.22
N ALA A 173 -0.48 13.72 3.22
CA ALA A 173 -1.21 12.45 3.14
C ALA A 173 -0.53 11.40 4.02
N THR A 174 -1.28 10.38 4.42
CA THR A 174 -0.74 9.24 5.15
C THR A 174 -1.39 7.97 4.60
N GLY A 175 -0.57 7.02 4.19
CA GLY A 175 -0.98 5.69 3.75
C GLY A 175 -0.80 4.67 4.86
N ALA A 176 -1.71 3.73 4.97
CA ALA A 176 -1.57 2.61 5.90
C ALA A 176 -2.14 1.31 5.35
N GLU A 177 -1.57 0.24 5.86
CA GLU A 177 -2.03 -1.12 5.64
C GLU A 177 -2.27 -1.81 6.97
N MET A 178 -3.27 -2.67 7.01
CA MET A 178 -3.66 -3.42 8.19
C MET A 178 -3.82 -4.90 7.88
N MET A 179 -3.38 -5.74 8.79
CA MET A 179 -3.74 -7.15 8.86
C MET A 179 -4.45 -7.46 10.17
N ALA A 180 -5.56 -8.18 10.08
CA ALA A 180 -6.19 -8.82 11.23
C ALA A 180 -5.99 -10.33 11.14
N LEU A 181 -5.55 -10.93 12.23
CA LEU A 181 -5.22 -12.35 12.33
C LEU A 181 -5.96 -12.98 13.52
N ASP A 182 -6.29 -14.25 13.39
CA ASP A 182 -6.57 -15.07 14.56
C ASP A 182 -5.26 -15.22 15.36
N SER A 183 -5.26 -14.82 16.64
CA SER A 183 -4.01 -14.75 17.40
C SER A 183 -3.38 -16.10 17.70
N LEU A 184 -4.17 -17.19 17.74
CA LEU A 184 -3.68 -18.54 18.01
C LEU A 184 -3.07 -19.20 16.79
N THR A 185 -3.72 -19.05 15.64
CA THR A 185 -3.29 -19.72 14.40
C THR A 185 -2.38 -18.84 13.54
N ASN A 186 -2.38 -17.53 13.77
CA ASN A 186 -1.81 -16.51 12.91
C ASN A 186 -2.39 -16.50 11.48
N ASP A 187 -3.56 -17.12 11.29
CA ASP A 187 -4.28 -17.02 10.04
C ASP A 187 -4.71 -15.57 9.79
N VAL A 188 -4.36 -15.03 8.64
CA VAL A 188 -4.86 -13.72 8.20
C VAL A 188 -6.32 -13.86 7.83
N ILE A 189 -7.17 -13.11 8.52
CA ILE A 189 -8.63 -13.14 8.34
C ILE A 189 -9.19 -11.86 7.74
N ALA A 190 -8.43 -10.77 7.75
CA ALA A 190 -8.71 -9.57 7.00
C ALA A 190 -7.43 -8.82 6.66
N VAL A 191 -7.48 -8.09 5.57
CA VAL A 191 -6.49 -7.06 5.23
C VAL A 191 -7.20 -5.82 4.73
N ALA A 192 -6.56 -4.67 4.93
CA ALA A 192 -7.04 -3.39 4.42
C ALA A 192 -5.86 -2.52 3.97
N GLN A 193 -6.12 -1.68 2.97
CA GLN A 193 -5.23 -0.63 2.51
C GLN A 193 -6.03 0.66 2.41
N ASP A 194 -5.48 1.75 2.93
CA ASP A 194 -6.14 3.04 2.92
C ASP A 194 -5.15 4.20 2.85
N GLU A 195 -5.64 5.34 2.43
CA GLU A 195 -4.89 6.59 2.37
C GLU A 195 -5.78 7.72 2.88
N LYS A 196 -5.26 8.52 3.78
CA LYS A 196 -5.97 9.63 4.36
C LYS A 196 -5.19 10.93 4.18
N THR A 197 -5.86 11.95 3.68
CA THR A 197 -5.31 13.31 3.54
C THR A 197 -5.88 14.22 4.61
N ALA A 198 -5.07 15.19 5.07
CA ALA A 198 -5.51 16.15 6.08
C ALA A 198 -6.71 16.96 5.61
N GLY A 199 -7.63 17.20 6.51
CA GLY A 199 -8.71 18.14 6.35
C GLY A 199 -8.24 19.59 6.31
N PHE A 200 -9.20 20.52 6.46
CA PHE A 200 -8.88 21.95 6.39
C PHE A 200 -8.02 22.44 7.56
N THR A 201 -8.29 21.93 8.76
CA THR A 201 -7.65 22.39 10.01
C THR A 201 -6.30 21.72 10.22
N GLU A 202 -6.23 20.43 9.99
CA GLU A 202 -5.09 19.56 10.29
C GLU A 202 -3.89 19.84 9.36
N ARG A 203 -4.16 20.37 8.16
CA ARG A 203 -3.11 20.77 7.20
C ARG A 203 -2.17 21.87 7.72
N PHE A 204 -2.51 22.53 8.81
CA PHE A 204 -1.69 23.59 9.40
C PHE A 204 -0.67 23.06 10.42
N SER A 205 -0.68 21.78 10.75
CA SER A 205 0.38 21.13 11.52
C SER A 205 1.27 20.25 10.63
N LYS A 206 2.51 20.05 11.03
CA LYS A 206 3.48 19.22 10.28
C LYS A 206 2.96 17.80 10.04
N TRP A 207 2.32 17.22 11.03
CA TRP A 207 1.84 15.84 11.04
C TRP A 207 0.31 15.71 11.15
N GLY A 208 -0.42 16.80 10.90
CA GLY A 208 -1.87 16.81 11.07
C GLY A 208 -2.60 15.78 10.23
N SER A 209 -2.09 15.45 9.02
CA SER A 209 -2.64 14.38 8.20
C SER A 209 -2.47 13.02 8.87
N ALA A 210 -1.32 12.77 9.51
CA ALA A 210 -1.05 11.53 10.20
C ALA A 210 -1.93 11.39 11.45
N GLU A 211 -2.01 12.42 12.28
CA GLU A 211 -2.84 12.41 13.50
C GLU A 211 -4.32 12.18 13.18
N GLU A 212 -4.86 12.84 12.15
CA GLU A 212 -6.22 12.63 11.69
C GLU A 212 -6.42 11.20 11.15
N ALA A 213 -5.46 10.70 10.36
CA ALA A 213 -5.50 9.36 9.83
C ALA A 213 -5.49 8.29 10.93
N PHE A 214 -4.65 8.43 11.94
CA PHE A 214 -4.56 7.51 13.07
C PHE A 214 -5.89 7.41 13.83
N LYS A 215 -6.50 8.56 14.12
CA LYS A 215 -7.82 8.60 14.73
C LYS A 215 -8.86 7.93 13.86
N TYR A 216 -8.89 8.27 12.57
CA TYR A 216 -9.83 7.69 11.62
C TYR A 216 -9.72 6.16 11.57
N TRP A 217 -8.51 5.61 11.44
CA TRP A 217 -8.34 4.16 11.34
C TRP A 217 -8.64 3.43 12.65
N ALA A 218 -8.30 4.00 13.79
CA ALA A 218 -8.68 3.45 15.09
C ALA A 218 -10.20 3.37 15.24
N GLU A 219 -10.92 4.45 14.85
CA GLU A 219 -12.38 4.47 14.83
C GLU A 219 -12.97 3.45 13.86
N ARG A 220 -12.36 3.22 12.68
CA ARG A 220 -12.82 2.20 11.74
C ARG A 220 -12.69 0.79 12.28
N VAL A 221 -11.60 0.47 12.97
CA VAL A 221 -11.45 -0.83 13.65
C VAL A 221 -12.55 -1.01 14.67
N LYS A 222 -12.78 0.00 15.53
CA LYS A 222 -13.83 -0.04 16.54
C LYS A 222 -15.21 -0.23 15.92
N LEU A 223 -15.56 0.59 14.92
CA LEU A 223 -16.87 0.52 14.25
C LEU A 223 -17.12 -0.86 13.61
N TYR A 224 -16.08 -1.46 13.01
CA TYR A 224 -16.21 -2.80 12.46
C TYR A 224 -16.48 -3.85 13.57
N LEU A 225 -15.74 -3.79 14.66
CA LEU A 225 -15.96 -4.69 15.81
C LEU A 225 -17.34 -4.46 16.42
N ASP A 226 -17.76 -3.22 16.60
CA ASP A 226 -19.11 -2.89 17.11
C ASP A 226 -20.20 -3.48 16.20
N GLN A 227 -20.05 -3.34 14.89
CA GLN A 227 -20.99 -3.87 13.91
C GLN A 227 -21.13 -5.39 14.02
N VAL A 228 -20.02 -6.13 14.10
CA VAL A 228 -20.05 -7.59 14.15
C VAL A 228 -20.55 -8.12 15.51
N HIS A 229 -20.47 -7.32 16.55
CA HIS A 229 -21.04 -7.63 17.88
C HIS A 229 -22.46 -7.08 18.07
N GLY A 230 -23.04 -6.43 17.05
CA GLY A 230 -24.39 -5.88 17.13
C GLY A 230 -24.54 -4.69 18.08
N VAL A 231 -23.43 -4.01 18.41
CA VAL A 231 -23.45 -2.78 19.21
C VAL A 231 -24.06 -1.67 18.37
N LYS A 232 -25.14 -1.08 18.83
CA LYS A 232 -25.77 0.08 18.17
C LYS A 232 -25.03 1.35 18.58
N ASN A 233 -24.41 2.03 17.63
CA ASN A 233 -23.83 3.36 17.82
C ASN A 233 -24.89 4.45 17.72
#